data_e9c05ff2962ca31935bbd55cf2cfaa18
#
_entry.id   e9c05ff2962ca31935bbd55cf2cfaa18
#
_cell.length_a   1.000
_cell.length_b   1.000
_cell.length_c   1.000
_cell.angle_alpha   90.00
_cell.angle_beta   90.00
_cell.angle_gamma   90.00
#
_symmetry.space_group_name_H-M   'P 1'
#
loop_
_entity.id
_entity.type
_entity.pdbx_description
1 polymer ?
#
loop_
_entity_poly.entity_id
_entity_poly.type
_entity_poly.pdbx_seq_one_letter_code
_entity_poly.pdbx_strand_id
1 'polypeptide(L)'
;MRRALALALLALLSGACSNEQQIPDETNAPAQRVVTFAPHLAEIVFAVGAGESLVGVSAWSDFPEAVRDLPLVGDAFTVDQEQLSLLQPDLVLVWQSGMPAHTVDELRARGFRVESVRTRSLGDIVAAMRRIGTLTGHNELAETAAGEFSQVLDTLRERHREAAPIDVFFQISSRPLYTVNREHFISEIIAICGGRNIFDDLEGFAPTVDIEAVLDRDPDVMLAGANVGDDAFMEWARWPDLAANRYNNKFLLPDETIGRPSPRLALAAQSVCFALEAARSNMRDAS
;
A
#
# COMPACT_ATOMS: atom_id res chain seq x y z
N MET A 1 -11.30 -55.77 -79.53
CA MET A 1 -12.67 -55.16 -79.36
C MET A 1 -12.83 -54.78 -77.92
N ARG A 2 -13.39 -53.58 -77.70
CA ARG A 2 -13.84 -52.92 -76.47
C ARG A 2 -12.79 -52.12 -75.71
N ARG A 3 -12.92 -50.80 -75.87
CA ARG A 3 -12.34 -49.68 -75.24
C ARG A 3 -12.88 -49.55 -73.79
N ALA A 4 -12.05 -49.24 -72.81
CA ALA A 4 -12.49 -48.68 -71.54
C ALA A 4 -11.69 -47.39 -71.27
N LEU A 5 -12.41 -46.29 -71.33
CA LEU A 5 -11.97 -44.93 -70.97
C LEU A 5 -11.88 -44.87 -69.45
N ALA A 6 -10.72 -44.51 -68.88
CA ALA A 6 -10.58 -44.12 -67.49
C ALA A 6 -10.56 -42.61 -67.41
N LEU A 7 -11.61 -42.02 -66.87
CA LEU A 7 -11.65 -40.60 -66.47
C LEU A 7 -10.82 -40.42 -65.18
N ALA A 8 -9.76 -39.60 -65.24
CA ALA A 8 -9.05 -39.12 -64.11
C ALA A 8 -9.75 -37.84 -63.55
N LEU A 9 -10.37 -37.95 -62.41
CA LEU A 9 -10.98 -36.79 -61.69
C LEU A 9 -9.91 -36.14 -60.88
N LEU A 10 -9.46 -34.93 -61.27
CA LEU A 10 -8.50 -34.12 -60.58
C LEU A 10 -9.25 -33.33 -59.49
N ALA A 11 -9.17 -33.73 -58.19
CA ALA A 11 -9.70 -33.03 -57.10
C ALA A 11 -8.70 -31.92 -56.67
N LEU A 12 -8.99 -30.67 -57.03
CA LEU A 12 -8.34 -29.48 -56.51
C LEU A 12 -8.79 -29.25 -55.05
N LEU A 13 -7.99 -29.67 -54.09
CA LEU A 13 -8.12 -29.29 -52.70
C LEU A 13 -7.63 -27.84 -52.52
N SER A 14 -8.56 -26.90 -52.54
CA SER A 14 -8.34 -25.52 -52.13
C SER A 14 -8.13 -25.49 -50.62
N GLY A 15 -6.88 -25.49 -50.19
CA GLY A 15 -6.52 -25.19 -48.80
C GLY A 15 -6.84 -23.73 -48.51
N ALA A 16 -8.00 -23.45 -47.94
CA ALA A 16 -8.28 -22.18 -47.27
C ALA A 16 -7.46 -22.15 -45.99
N CYS A 17 -6.31 -21.47 -46.01
CA CYS A 17 -5.65 -21.02 -44.77
C CYS A 17 -6.59 -20.00 -44.10
N SER A 18 -7.37 -20.44 -43.14
CA SER A 18 -8.03 -19.56 -42.20
C SER A 18 -6.92 -18.89 -41.38
N ASN A 19 -6.56 -17.67 -41.76
CA ASN A 19 -5.78 -16.79 -40.93
C ASN A 19 -6.69 -16.38 -39.77
N GLU A 20 -6.73 -17.17 -38.71
CA GLU A 20 -7.32 -16.80 -37.45
C GLU A 20 -6.52 -15.62 -36.94
N GLN A 21 -6.95 -14.42 -37.31
CA GLN A 21 -6.52 -13.21 -36.63
C GLN A 21 -6.95 -13.38 -35.18
N GLN A 22 -6.00 -13.76 -34.33
CA GLN A 22 -6.15 -13.61 -32.87
C GLN A 22 -6.47 -12.14 -32.62
N ILE A 23 -7.74 -11.86 -32.34
CA ILE A 23 -8.15 -10.57 -31.76
C ILE A 23 -7.34 -10.49 -30.50
N PRO A 24 -6.49 -9.46 -30.31
CA PRO A 24 -5.77 -9.29 -29.06
C PRO A 24 -6.80 -9.26 -27.95
N ASP A 25 -6.59 -10.08 -26.93
CA ASP A 25 -7.40 -10.05 -25.73
C ASP A 25 -7.14 -8.68 -25.07
N GLU A 26 -8.01 -7.70 -25.35
CA GLU A 26 -7.90 -6.33 -24.84
C GLU A 26 -7.81 -6.29 -23.31
N THR A 27 -8.24 -7.38 -22.65
CA THR A 27 -8.15 -7.52 -21.19
C THR A 27 -6.72 -7.70 -20.69
N ASN A 28 -5.77 -8.09 -21.54
CA ASN A 28 -4.36 -8.34 -21.19
C ASN A 28 -3.38 -7.28 -21.71
N ALA A 29 -3.84 -6.30 -22.48
CA ALA A 29 -2.99 -5.21 -22.93
C ALA A 29 -2.53 -4.34 -21.72
N PRO A 30 -1.26 -3.82 -21.74
CA PRO A 30 -0.79 -2.89 -20.75
C PRO A 30 -1.69 -1.65 -20.69
N ALA A 31 -2.08 -1.27 -19.48
CA ALA A 31 -2.94 -0.11 -19.26
C ALA A 31 -2.19 1.18 -19.57
N GLN A 32 -2.87 2.09 -20.28
CA GLN A 32 -2.35 3.39 -20.70
C GLN A 32 -3.10 4.55 -20.04
N ARG A 33 -4.27 4.28 -19.44
CA ARG A 33 -5.12 5.27 -18.79
C ARG A 33 -5.57 4.75 -17.43
N VAL A 34 -4.75 5.01 -16.44
CA VAL A 34 -4.93 4.50 -15.08
C VAL A 34 -5.61 5.55 -14.21
N VAL A 35 -6.58 5.14 -13.42
CA VAL A 35 -7.17 5.94 -12.33
C VAL A 35 -6.93 5.24 -11.00
N THR A 36 -6.64 6.01 -9.94
CA THR A 36 -6.42 5.47 -8.59
C THR A 36 -7.39 6.05 -7.57
N PHE A 37 -7.95 5.19 -6.71
CA PHE A 37 -8.86 5.56 -5.62
C PHE A 37 -8.22 5.53 -4.22
N ALA A 38 -6.88 5.65 -4.15
CA ALA A 38 -6.17 5.88 -2.90
C ALA A 38 -4.84 6.58 -3.17
N PRO A 39 -4.38 7.51 -2.29
CA PRO A 39 -3.13 8.23 -2.48
C PRO A 39 -1.90 7.34 -2.64
N HIS A 40 -1.77 6.30 -1.83
CA HIS A 40 -0.63 5.37 -1.90
C HIS A 40 -0.59 4.58 -3.22
N LEU A 41 -1.73 4.35 -3.88
CA LEU A 41 -1.76 3.70 -5.19
C LEU A 41 -1.19 4.61 -6.28
N ALA A 42 -1.45 5.92 -6.23
CA ALA A 42 -0.81 6.88 -7.13
C ALA A 42 0.70 6.89 -6.92
N GLU A 43 1.17 6.85 -5.67
CA GLU A 43 2.60 6.75 -5.35
C GLU A 43 3.23 5.47 -5.91
N ILE A 44 2.54 4.33 -5.81
CA ILE A 44 3.03 3.06 -6.39
C ILE A 44 3.09 3.14 -7.92
N VAL A 45 2.06 3.69 -8.59
CA VAL A 45 2.03 3.87 -10.05
C VAL A 45 3.25 4.67 -10.52
N PHE A 46 3.57 5.77 -9.83
CA PHE A 46 4.77 6.56 -10.14
C PHE A 46 6.07 5.81 -9.86
N ALA A 47 6.16 5.12 -8.73
CA ALA A 47 7.36 4.38 -8.34
C ALA A 47 7.73 3.25 -9.31
N VAL A 48 6.74 2.63 -9.95
CA VAL A 48 6.97 1.59 -10.96
C VAL A 48 7.17 2.15 -12.38
N GLY A 49 7.28 3.48 -12.53
CA GLY A 49 7.53 4.14 -13.81
C GLY A 49 6.30 4.36 -14.69
N ALA A 50 5.09 4.09 -14.19
CA ALA A 50 3.84 4.22 -14.93
C ALA A 50 3.13 5.58 -14.71
N GLY A 51 3.83 6.60 -14.21
CA GLY A 51 3.24 7.90 -13.87
C GLY A 51 2.56 8.60 -15.03
N GLU A 52 3.10 8.48 -16.27
CA GLU A 52 2.50 9.07 -17.47
C GLU A 52 1.15 8.44 -17.86
N SER A 53 0.90 7.20 -17.42
CA SER A 53 -0.38 6.53 -17.63
C SER A 53 -1.47 7.01 -16.64
N LEU A 54 -1.11 7.73 -15.58
CA LEU A 54 -2.07 8.16 -14.56
C LEU A 54 -2.86 9.37 -15.07
N VAL A 55 -4.17 9.19 -15.23
CA VAL A 55 -5.08 10.23 -15.80
C VAL A 55 -6.06 10.80 -14.78
N GLY A 56 -6.15 10.22 -13.57
CA GLY A 56 -7.01 10.70 -12.50
C GLY A 56 -6.67 10.05 -11.17
N VAL A 57 -6.89 10.79 -10.09
CA VAL A 57 -6.52 10.39 -8.74
C VAL A 57 -7.64 10.64 -7.74
N SER A 58 -7.60 9.95 -6.60
CA SER A 58 -8.49 10.24 -5.48
C SER A 58 -8.11 11.53 -4.76
N ALA A 59 -9.03 12.07 -3.99
CA ALA A 59 -8.75 13.09 -2.99
C ALA A 59 -7.55 12.69 -2.10
N TRP A 60 -6.82 13.69 -1.60
CA TRP A 60 -5.63 13.54 -0.76
C TRP A 60 -4.41 12.92 -1.45
N SER A 61 -4.44 12.74 -2.78
CA SER A 61 -3.25 12.38 -3.56
C SER A 61 -2.40 13.64 -3.75
N ASP A 62 -1.20 13.66 -3.14
CA ASP A 62 -0.33 14.84 -3.06
C ASP A 62 1.12 14.56 -3.42
N PHE A 63 1.47 13.29 -3.65
CA PHE A 63 2.82 12.86 -4.00
C PHE A 63 2.83 11.82 -5.14
N PRO A 64 3.80 11.92 -6.09
CA PRO A 64 4.72 13.06 -6.28
C PRO A 64 3.95 14.34 -6.69
N GLU A 65 4.63 15.49 -6.74
CA GLU A 65 3.98 16.78 -7.03
C GLU A 65 3.12 16.75 -8.31
N ALA A 66 3.54 15.98 -9.31
CA ALA A 66 2.83 15.82 -10.58
C ALA A 66 1.38 15.30 -10.44
N VAL A 67 1.02 14.63 -9.34
CA VAL A 67 -0.37 14.14 -9.15
C VAL A 67 -1.35 15.27 -8.81
N ARG A 68 -0.85 16.41 -8.31
CA ARG A 68 -1.70 17.51 -7.84
C ARG A 68 -2.47 18.21 -8.96
N ASP A 69 -1.96 18.11 -10.19
CA ASP A 69 -2.57 18.69 -11.37
C ASP A 69 -3.55 17.72 -12.07
N LEU A 70 -3.65 16.48 -11.58
CA LEU A 70 -4.53 15.49 -12.17
C LEU A 70 -5.98 15.67 -11.69
N PRO A 71 -6.96 15.36 -12.56
CA PRO A 71 -8.38 15.36 -12.21
C PRO A 71 -8.69 14.49 -11.00
N LEU A 72 -9.51 15.00 -10.07
CA LEU A 72 -10.01 14.23 -8.94
C LEU A 72 -11.22 13.39 -9.38
N VAL A 73 -11.21 12.10 -8.99
CA VAL A 73 -12.28 11.13 -9.30
C VAL A 73 -13.13 10.76 -8.08
N GLY A 74 -12.97 11.48 -6.98
CA GLY A 74 -13.62 11.19 -5.70
C GLY A 74 -12.66 10.69 -4.63
N ASP A 75 -13.14 9.84 -3.75
CA ASP A 75 -12.38 9.19 -2.68
C ASP A 75 -12.77 7.71 -2.53
N ALA A 76 -12.36 7.04 -1.44
CA ALA A 76 -12.69 5.64 -1.19
C ALA A 76 -14.20 5.37 -0.99
N PHE A 77 -14.99 6.39 -0.66
CA PHE A 77 -16.44 6.28 -0.35
C PHE A 77 -17.32 6.92 -1.41
N THR A 78 -16.79 7.89 -2.15
CA THR A 78 -17.53 8.70 -3.11
C THR A 78 -16.82 8.68 -4.46
N VAL A 79 -17.48 8.15 -5.49
CA VAL A 79 -16.95 8.08 -6.85
C VAL A 79 -17.61 9.17 -7.70
N ASP A 80 -16.82 10.06 -8.29
CA ASP A 80 -17.29 10.99 -9.33
C ASP A 80 -17.44 10.23 -10.66
N GLN A 81 -18.65 9.74 -10.90
CA GLN A 81 -18.98 8.91 -12.06
C GLN A 81 -18.86 9.68 -13.38
N GLU A 82 -19.13 10.98 -13.38
CA GLU A 82 -19.03 11.84 -14.55
C GLU A 82 -17.56 12.02 -14.93
N GLN A 83 -16.74 12.43 -13.96
CA GLN A 83 -15.32 12.61 -14.18
C GLN A 83 -14.63 11.31 -14.59
N LEU A 84 -14.97 10.18 -13.94
CA LEU A 84 -14.43 8.88 -14.29
C LEU A 84 -14.77 8.48 -15.74
N SER A 85 -16.02 8.75 -16.17
CA SER A 85 -16.47 8.48 -17.55
C SER A 85 -15.78 9.36 -18.58
N LEU A 86 -15.54 10.65 -18.26
CA LEU A 86 -14.81 11.59 -19.13
C LEU A 86 -13.34 11.16 -19.32
N LEU A 87 -12.72 10.63 -18.27
CA LEU A 87 -11.33 10.18 -18.32
C LEU A 87 -11.13 8.88 -19.11
N GLN A 88 -12.19 8.09 -19.32
CA GLN A 88 -12.15 6.81 -20.05
C GLN A 88 -10.96 5.92 -19.66
N PRO A 89 -10.81 5.57 -18.35
CA PRO A 89 -9.71 4.74 -17.91
C PRO A 89 -9.84 3.31 -18.46
N ASP A 90 -8.71 2.73 -18.83
CA ASP A 90 -8.59 1.31 -19.18
C ASP A 90 -8.19 0.44 -17.97
N LEU A 91 -7.82 1.09 -16.84
CA LEU A 91 -7.57 0.44 -15.56
C LEU A 91 -7.96 1.37 -14.40
N VAL A 92 -8.71 0.83 -13.45
CA VAL A 92 -9.05 1.47 -12.18
C VAL A 92 -8.42 0.68 -11.04
N LEU A 93 -7.53 1.33 -10.29
CA LEU A 93 -6.90 0.76 -9.11
C LEU A 93 -7.65 1.20 -7.86
N VAL A 94 -8.09 0.24 -7.06
CA VAL A 94 -8.79 0.50 -5.80
C VAL A 94 -8.07 -0.15 -4.62
N TRP A 95 -8.11 0.49 -3.47
CA TRP A 95 -7.54 -0.09 -2.26
C TRP A 95 -8.51 -1.11 -1.64
N GLN A 96 -8.09 -2.36 -1.55
CA GLN A 96 -8.93 -3.47 -1.09
C GLN A 96 -9.53 -3.26 0.31
N SER A 97 -8.77 -2.66 1.22
CA SER A 97 -9.22 -2.43 2.61
C SER A 97 -9.94 -1.10 2.81
N GLY A 98 -9.88 -0.18 1.84
CA GLY A 98 -10.43 1.17 1.96
C GLY A 98 -11.72 1.38 1.16
N MET A 99 -11.88 0.74 0.01
CA MET A 99 -13.08 0.90 -0.82
C MET A 99 -14.12 -0.19 -0.50
N PRO A 100 -15.39 0.18 -0.24
CA PRO A 100 -16.46 -0.78 -0.01
C PRO A 100 -16.67 -1.74 -1.20
N ALA A 101 -16.91 -3.02 -0.92
CA ALA A 101 -17.05 -4.04 -1.95
C ALA A 101 -18.16 -3.74 -2.96
N HIS A 102 -19.30 -3.17 -2.52
CA HIS A 102 -20.38 -2.79 -3.40
C HIS A 102 -19.98 -1.73 -4.43
N THR A 103 -19.13 -0.75 -4.04
CA THR A 103 -18.62 0.27 -4.95
C THR A 103 -17.72 -0.35 -6.02
N VAL A 104 -16.89 -1.32 -5.63
CA VAL A 104 -16.05 -2.09 -6.57
C VAL A 104 -16.93 -2.85 -7.58
N ASP A 105 -18.00 -3.50 -7.11
CA ASP A 105 -18.92 -4.26 -7.96
C ASP A 105 -19.71 -3.34 -8.91
N GLU A 106 -20.11 -2.15 -8.46
CA GLU A 106 -20.73 -1.13 -9.30
C GLU A 106 -19.80 -0.64 -10.43
N LEU A 107 -18.52 -0.40 -10.13
CA LEU A 107 -17.55 -0.02 -11.14
C LEU A 107 -17.38 -1.12 -12.20
N ARG A 108 -17.27 -2.38 -11.76
CA ARG A 108 -17.20 -3.54 -12.68
C ARG A 108 -18.46 -3.71 -13.52
N ALA A 109 -19.64 -3.56 -12.91
CA ALA A 109 -20.93 -3.63 -13.63
C ALA A 109 -21.09 -2.55 -14.69
N ARG A 110 -20.40 -1.42 -14.56
CA ARG A 110 -20.31 -0.34 -15.56
C ARG A 110 -19.28 -0.61 -16.66
N GLY A 111 -18.55 -1.73 -16.61
CA GLY A 111 -17.58 -2.14 -17.62
C GLY A 111 -16.14 -1.67 -17.35
N PHE A 112 -15.85 -1.05 -16.19
CA PHE A 112 -14.47 -0.69 -15.87
C PHE A 112 -13.65 -1.93 -15.51
N ARG A 113 -12.40 -2.00 -15.99
CA ARG A 113 -11.41 -2.96 -15.54
C ARG A 113 -10.89 -2.52 -14.16
N VAL A 114 -11.31 -3.21 -13.09
CA VAL A 114 -10.98 -2.83 -11.71
C VAL A 114 -10.05 -3.86 -11.09
N GLU A 115 -8.89 -3.40 -10.65
CA GLU A 115 -7.93 -4.17 -9.84
C GLU A 115 -7.99 -3.73 -8.38
N SER A 116 -8.29 -4.67 -7.49
CA SER A 116 -8.30 -4.43 -6.04
C SER A 116 -6.93 -4.75 -5.46
N VAL A 117 -6.21 -3.72 -5.06
CA VAL A 117 -4.83 -3.81 -4.57
C VAL A 117 -4.82 -3.98 -3.06
N ARG A 118 -4.19 -5.05 -2.59
CA ARG A 118 -3.96 -5.31 -1.17
C ARG A 118 -2.63 -4.67 -0.74
N THR A 119 -2.62 -4.03 0.44
CA THR A 119 -1.44 -3.37 1.01
C THR A 119 -1.46 -3.42 2.55
N ARG A 120 -1.75 -4.59 3.13
CA ARG A 120 -1.83 -4.77 4.60
C ARG A 120 -0.47 -5.04 5.24
N SER A 121 0.43 -5.69 4.53
CA SER A 121 1.77 -6.07 4.95
C SER A 121 2.84 -5.42 4.08
N LEU A 122 4.09 -5.41 4.53
CA LEU A 122 5.23 -4.97 3.71
C LEU A 122 5.39 -5.84 2.46
N GLY A 123 5.12 -7.14 2.58
CA GLY A 123 5.11 -8.06 1.44
C GLY A 123 4.00 -7.74 0.42
N ASP A 124 2.82 -7.31 0.88
CA ASP A 124 1.74 -6.89 -0.02
C ASP A 124 2.13 -5.65 -0.85
N ILE A 125 2.90 -4.71 -0.27
CA ILE A 125 3.38 -3.51 -0.98
C ILE A 125 4.33 -3.91 -2.12
N VAL A 126 5.26 -4.84 -1.85
CA VAL A 126 6.15 -5.41 -2.86
C VAL A 126 5.34 -6.10 -3.97
N ALA A 127 4.35 -6.90 -3.60
CA ALA A 127 3.46 -7.57 -4.56
C ALA A 127 2.64 -6.56 -5.38
N ALA A 128 2.15 -5.47 -4.75
CA ALA A 128 1.42 -4.40 -5.42
C ALA A 128 2.27 -3.68 -6.46
N MET A 129 3.54 -3.35 -6.15
CA MET A 129 4.48 -2.76 -7.12
C MET A 129 4.64 -3.65 -8.34
N ARG A 130 4.93 -4.95 -8.15
CA ARG A 130 5.08 -5.92 -9.24
C ARG A 130 3.80 -6.07 -10.05
N ARG A 131 2.66 -6.15 -9.37
CA ARG A 131 1.36 -6.30 -10.02
C ARG A 131 1.01 -5.09 -10.88
N ILE A 132 1.18 -3.87 -10.35
CA ILE A 132 0.93 -2.63 -11.09
C ILE A 132 1.91 -2.50 -12.26
N GLY A 133 3.18 -2.84 -12.08
CA GLY A 133 4.15 -2.90 -13.17
C GLY A 133 3.71 -3.82 -14.30
N THR A 134 3.19 -5.01 -13.97
CA THR A 134 2.66 -5.95 -14.98
C THR A 134 1.42 -5.39 -15.69
N LEU A 135 0.50 -4.79 -14.96
CA LEU A 135 -0.73 -4.21 -15.52
C LEU A 135 -0.45 -3.03 -16.45
N THR A 136 0.63 -2.29 -16.24
CA THR A 136 1.01 -1.09 -16.99
C THR A 136 2.17 -1.32 -17.97
N GLY A 137 2.72 -2.54 -18.01
CA GLY A 137 3.84 -2.89 -18.91
C GLY A 137 5.22 -2.44 -18.42
N HIS A 138 5.37 -2.05 -17.15
CA HIS A 138 6.60 -1.51 -16.56
C HIS A 138 7.30 -2.54 -15.63
N ASN A 139 7.37 -3.81 -16.03
CA ASN A 139 7.88 -4.90 -15.19
C ASN A 139 9.29 -4.68 -14.65
N GLU A 140 10.23 -4.19 -15.47
CA GLU A 140 11.63 -3.99 -15.06
C GLU A 140 11.77 -2.90 -14.00
N LEU A 141 11.08 -1.76 -14.20
CA LEU A 141 11.07 -0.66 -13.23
C LEU A 141 10.38 -1.05 -11.94
N ALA A 142 9.29 -1.81 -12.04
CA ALA A 142 8.57 -2.34 -10.88
C ALA A 142 9.43 -3.31 -10.06
N GLU A 143 10.19 -4.20 -10.69
CA GLU A 143 11.11 -5.11 -9.99
C GLU A 143 12.25 -4.33 -9.33
N THR A 144 12.78 -3.31 -9.99
CA THR A 144 13.81 -2.42 -9.41
C THR A 144 13.27 -1.72 -8.16
N ALA A 145 12.10 -1.06 -8.25
CA ALA A 145 11.49 -0.36 -7.12
C ALA A 145 11.15 -1.31 -5.96
N ALA A 146 10.63 -2.50 -6.25
CA ALA A 146 10.32 -3.53 -5.28
C ALA A 146 11.59 -4.07 -4.59
N GLY A 147 12.68 -4.23 -5.35
CA GLY A 147 13.99 -4.63 -4.86
C GLY A 147 14.61 -3.59 -3.94
N GLU A 148 14.60 -2.32 -4.33
CA GLU A 148 15.12 -1.21 -3.51
C GLU A 148 14.35 -1.08 -2.18
N PHE A 149 13.02 -1.14 -2.23
CA PHE A 149 12.18 -1.12 -1.03
C PHE A 149 12.53 -2.28 -0.09
N SER A 150 12.62 -3.50 -0.63
CA SER A 150 12.94 -4.70 0.16
C SER A 150 14.35 -4.59 0.77
N GLN A 151 15.34 -4.11 0.01
CA GLN A 151 16.72 -3.98 0.46
C GLN A 151 16.86 -3.01 1.64
N VAL A 152 16.13 -1.91 1.65
CA VAL A 152 16.12 -0.97 2.79
C VAL A 152 15.59 -1.68 4.04
N LEU A 153 14.47 -2.38 3.92
CA LEU A 153 13.87 -3.10 5.05
C LEU A 153 14.77 -4.22 5.58
N ASP A 154 15.43 -4.96 4.69
CA ASP A 154 16.36 -6.05 5.07
C ASP A 154 17.61 -5.48 5.76
N THR A 155 18.11 -4.34 5.30
CA THR A 155 19.23 -3.63 5.93
C THR A 155 18.87 -3.19 7.35
N LEU A 156 17.67 -2.62 7.55
CA LEU A 156 17.18 -2.24 8.86
C LEU A 156 16.99 -3.45 9.78
N ARG A 157 16.43 -4.56 9.29
CA ARG A 157 16.23 -5.81 10.03
C ARG A 157 17.56 -6.39 10.51
N GLU A 158 18.55 -6.44 9.66
CA GLU A 158 19.87 -6.96 10.04
C GLU A 158 20.57 -6.06 11.07
N ARG A 159 20.47 -4.73 10.88
CA ARG A 159 21.04 -3.75 11.81
C ARG A 159 20.47 -3.86 13.22
N HIS A 160 19.17 -4.16 13.34
CA HIS A 160 18.47 -4.18 14.63
C HIS A 160 18.21 -5.61 15.15
N ARG A 161 18.76 -6.62 14.52
CA ARG A 161 18.52 -8.04 14.86
C ARG A 161 18.82 -8.37 16.32
N GLU A 162 19.84 -7.73 16.90
CA GLU A 162 20.29 -7.97 18.28
C GLU A 162 19.89 -6.81 19.23
N ALA A 163 19.00 -5.91 18.75
CA ALA A 163 18.54 -4.82 19.59
C ALA A 163 17.71 -5.35 20.77
N ALA A 164 17.92 -4.77 21.98
CA ALA A 164 17.10 -5.10 23.13
C ALA A 164 15.63 -4.87 22.84
N PRO A 165 14.73 -5.82 23.13
CA PRO A 165 13.29 -5.62 22.93
C PRO A 165 12.81 -4.38 23.69
N ILE A 166 11.84 -3.66 23.10
CA ILE A 166 11.23 -2.47 23.67
C ILE A 166 9.73 -2.46 23.35
N ASP A 167 8.90 -2.15 24.31
CA ASP A 167 7.45 -2.17 24.18
C ASP A 167 6.92 -0.86 23.59
N VAL A 168 6.17 -0.98 22.49
CA VAL A 168 5.77 0.15 21.66
C VAL A 168 4.24 0.23 21.58
N PHE A 169 3.70 1.39 21.88
CA PHE A 169 2.35 1.78 21.54
C PHE A 169 2.38 2.68 20.30
N PHE A 170 1.66 2.29 19.25
CA PHE A 170 1.47 3.13 18.07
C PHE A 170 0.08 3.74 18.06
N GLN A 171 -0.02 5.06 18.10
CA GLN A 171 -1.27 5.81 18.10
C GLN A 171 -1.59 6.33 16.69
N ILE A 172 -2.66 5.80 16.08
CA ILE A 172 -3.15 6.28 14.76
C ILE A 172 -3.98 7.55 14.91
N SER A 173 -4.78 7.63 16.00
CA SER A 173 -5.72 8.71 16.28
C SER A 173 -5.95 8.81 17.78
N SER A 174 -6.25 10.03 18.27
CA SER A 174 -6.54 10.26 19.68
C SER A 174 -8.02 10.10 20.02
N ARG A 175 -8.94 10.34 19.09
CA ARG A 175 -10.40 10.32 19.34
C ARG A 175 -11.19 9.87 18.10
N PRO A 176 -11.70 8.63 18.09
CA PRO A 176 -11.40 7.58 19.08
C PRO A 176 -9.94 7.14 19.04
N LEU A 177 -9.46 6.54 20.14
CA LEU A 177 -8.08 6.06 20.24
C LEU A 177 -7.94 4.78 19.41
N TYR A 178 -7.26 4.88 18.25
CA TYR A 178 -6.95 3.77 17.37
C TYR A 178 -5.48 3.38 17.46
N THR A 179 -5.23 2.09 17.38
CA THR A 179 -3.90 1.49 17.27
C THR A 179 -3.83 0.50 16.10
N VAL A 180 -2.76 -0.28 16.03
CA VAL A 180 -2.53 -1.31 15.02
C VAL A 180 -2.38 -2.68 15.68
N ASN A 181 -2.80 -3.75 15.00
CA ASN A 181 -2.56 -5.12 15.43
C ASN A 181 -1.31 -5.73 14.74
N ARG A 182 -1.04 -7.03 14.98
CA ARG A 182 0.11 -7.76 14.40
C ARG A 182 0.13 -7.82 12.87
N GLU A 183 -1.04 -7.76 12.22
CA GLU A 183 -1.16 -7.90 10.77
C GLU A 183 -0.90 -6.58 10.01
N HIS A 184 -0.71 -5.49 10.73
CA HIS A 184 -0.51 -4.18 10.14
C HIS A 184 0.97 -3.97 9.78
N PHE A 185 1.25 -3.40 8.59
CA PHE A 185 2.61 -3.11 8.14
C PHE A 185 3.42 -2.25 9.14
N ILE A 186 2.77 -1.40 9.93
CA ILE A 186 3.43 -0.63 11.00
C ILE A 186 3.98 -1.56 12.08
N SER A 187 3.26 -2.61 12.45
CA SER A 187 3.75 -3.59 13.43
C SER A 187 4.94 -4.40 12.89
N GLU A 188 4.95 -4.70 11.58
CA GLU A 188 6.12 -5.30 10.94
C GLU A 188 7.33 -4.35 10.99
N ILE A 189 7.13 -3.03 10.76
CA ILE A 189 8.21 -2.04 10.87
C ILE A 189 8.73 -1.95 12.31
N ILE A 190 7.84 -1.90 13.31
CA ILE A 190 8.21 -1.91 14.72
C ILE A 190 9.08 -3.15 15.03
N ALA A 191 8.68 -4.33 14.54
CA ALA A 191 9.43 -5.57 14.74
C ALA A 191 10.80 -5.55 14.03
N ILE A 192 10.89 -5.00 12.80
CA ILE A 192 12.17 -4.80 12.09
C ILE A 192 13.14 -3.99 12.92
N CYS A 193 12.65 -2.98 13.66
CA CYS A 193 13.45 -2.12 14.52
C CYS A 193 13.69 -2.68 15.94
N GLY A 194 13.35 -3.97 16.18
CA GLY A 194 13.50 -4.66 17.47
C GLY A 194 12.49 -4.21 18.53
N GLY A 195 11.38 -3.60 18.14
CA GLY A 195 10.26 -3.28 19.02
C GLY A 195 9.20 -4.39 19.05
N ARG A 196 8.36 -4.36 20.07
CA ARG A 196 7.17 -5.18 20.20
C ARG A 196 5.94 -4.29 20.28
N ASN A 197 4.98 -4.45 19.37
CA ASN A 197 3.70 -3.76 19.50
C ASN A 197 2.92 -4.35 20.69
N ILE A 198 2.56 -3.50 21.67
CA ILE A 198 1.83 -3.96 22.86
C ILE A 198 0.41 -4.43 22.57
N PHE A 199 -0.14 -4.13 21.39
CA PHE A 199 -1.47 -4.53 20.95
C PHE A 199 -1.47 -5.50 19.76
N ASP A 200 -0.41 -6.28 19.61
CA ASP A 200 -0.27 -7.28 18.55
C ASP A 200 -1.31 -8.43 18.63
N ASP A 201 -1.88 -8.65 19.82
CA ASP A 201 -2.87 -9.69 20.14
C ASP A 201 -4.32 -9.31 19.78
N LEU A 202 -4.60 -8.04 19.47
CA LEU A 202 -5.96 -7.62 19.18
C LEU A 202 -6.46 -8.07 17.80
N GLU A 203 -7.76 -8.32 17.70
CA GLU A 203 -8.43 -8.54 16.43
C GLU A 203 -8.71 -7.23 15.69
N GLY A 204 -8.79 -7.30 14.35
CA GLY A 204 -9.01 -6.13 13.51
C GLY A 204 -7.70 -5.42 13.14
N PHE A 205 -7.66 -4.87 11.93
CA PHE A 205 -6.44 -4.27 11.36
C PHE A 205 -6.01 -2.97 12.09
N ALA A 206 -6.99 -2.15 12.45
CA ALA A 206 -6.80 -0.92 13.22
C ALA A 206 -7.86 -0.88 14.35
N PRO A 207 -7.64 -1.60 15.46
CA PRO A 207 -8.59 -1.68 16.55
C PRO A 207 -8.65 -0.38 17.36
N THR A 208 -9.81 -0.11 17.98
CA THR A 208 -9.94 0.88 19.05
C THR A 208 -9.49 0.28 20.37
N VAL A 209 -8.85 1.11 21.18
CA VAL A 209 -8.46 0.78 22.55
C VAL A 209 -8.91 1.89 23.50
N ASP A 210 -9.01 1.60 24.80
CA ASP A 210 -9.18 2.59 25.83
C ASP A 210 -7.83 2.98 26.47
N ILE A 211 -7.85 4.06 27.20
CA ILE A 211 -6.65 4.59 27.89
C ILE A 211 -6.18 3.60 28.94
N GLU A 212 -7.10 2.96 29.65
CA GLU A 212 -6.85 1.99 30.70
C GLU A 212 -6.04 0.80 30.15
N ALA A 213 -6.40 0.29 28.98
CA ALA A 213 -5.65 -0.80 28.34
C ALA A 213 -4.22 -0.42 27.98
N VAL A 214 -3.96 0.84 27.60
CA VAL A 214 -2.61 1.33 27.35
C VAL A 214 -1.83 1.47 28.66
N LEU A 215 -2.45 1.97 29.71
CA LEU A 215 -1.84 2.11 31.04
C LEU A 215 -1.47 0.75 31.63
N ASP A 216 -2.36 -0.25 31.51
CA ASP A 216 -2.12 -1.61 32.00
C ASP A 216 -0.94 -2.31 31.29
N ARG A 217 -0.71 -1.97 30.01
CA ARG A 217 0.39 -2.52 29.22
C ARG A 217 1.69 -1.74 29.33
N ASP A 218 1.66 -0.56 29.94
CA ASP A 218 2.79 0.33 30.29
C ASP A 218 3.89 0.39 29.21
N PRO A 219 3.63 0.91 28.00
CA PRO A 219 4.61 0.92 26.92
C PRO A 219 5.84 1.77 27.24
N ASP A 220 7.01 1.26 26.86
CA ASP A 220 8.30 1.98 26.97
C ASP A 220 8.37 3.17 26.02
N VAL A 221 7.66 3.08 24.88
CA VAL A 221 7.67 4.06 23.78
C VAL A 221 6.26 4.28 23.24
N MET A 222 5.94 5.55 22.99
CA MET A 222 4.77 5.94 22.24
C MET A 222 5.18 6.56 20.89
N LEU A 223 4.59 6.07 19.81
CA LEU A 223 4.77 6.60 18.46
C LEU A 223 3.44 7.09 17.90
N ALA A 224 3.47 8.20 17.17
CA ALA A 224 2.35 8.67 16.36
C ALA A 224 2.86 9.26 15.04
N GLY A 225 2.06 9.22 13.99
CA GLY A 225 2.37 9.93 12.74
C GLY A 225 2.03 11.43 12.85
N ALA A 226 2.69 12.26 12.04
CA ALA A 226 2.45 13.71 12.01
C ALA A 226 0.97 14.09 11.73
N ASN A 227 0.22 13.22 11.05
CA ASN A 227 -1.21 13.40 10.80
C ASN A 227 -2.09 13.43 12.06
N VAL A 228 -1.59 12.94 13.21
CA VAL A 228 -2.32 12.99 14.49
C VAL A 228 -2.28 14.39 15.11
N GLY A 229 -1.30 15.20 14.72
CA GLY A 229 -1.08 16.57 15.19
C GLY A 229 -0.04 16.67 16.32
N ASP A 230 0.43 17.89 16.57
CA ASP A 230 1.45 18.17 17.58
C ASP A 230 0.99 17.86 19.02
N ASP A 231 -0.32 17.77 19.23
CA ASP A 231 -0.95 17.45 20.50
C ASP A 231 -1.22 15.94 20.72
N ALA A 232 -0.71 15.09 19.83
CA ALA A 232 -0.91 13.64 19.83
C ALA A 232 -0.72 13.00 21.22
N PHE A 233 0.26 13.48 21.97
CA PHE A 233 0.63 12.93 23.28
C PHE A 233 0.21 13.79 24.47
N MET A 234 -0.57 14.87 24.26
CA MET A 234 -0.92 15.82 25.33
C MET A 234 -1.74 15.14 26.45
N GLU A 235 -2.63 14.25 26.09
CA GLU A 235 -3.47 13.54 27.09
C GLU A 235 -2.63 12.62 27.98
N TRP A 236 -1.58 11.98 27.45
CA TRP A 236 -0.72 11.06 28.19
C TRP A 236 0.11 11.73 29.29
N ALA A 237 0.30 13.04 29.26
CA ALA A 237 1.00 13.80 30.31
C ALA A 237 0.32 13.70 31.70
N ARG A 238 -0.94 13.24 31.73
CA ARG A 238 -1.70 13.03 33.01
C ARG A 238 -1.21 11.84 33.83
N TRP A 239 -0.41 10.95 33.21
CA TRP A 239 0.14 9.75 33.87
C TRP A 239 1.67 9.77 33.87
N PRO A 240 2.28 10.54 34.84
CA PRO A 240 3.73 10.71 34.86
C PRO A 240 4.50 9.39 35.09
N ASP A 241 3.85 8.41 35.73
CA ASP A 241 4.46 7.11 36.05
C ASP A 241 4.48 6.14 34.86
N LEU A 242 3.80 6.46 33.76
CA LEU A 242 3.85 5.67 32.54
C LEU A 242 5.29 5.61 32.01
N ALA A 243 5.78 4.42 31.61
CA ALA A 243 7.19 4.25 31.24
C ALA A 243 7.61 5.21 30.11
N ALA A 244 6.78 5.39 29.08
CA ALA A 244 7.03 6.35 28.02
C ALA A 244 7.18 7.80 28.50
N ASN A 245 6.50 8.19 29.59
CA ASN A 245 6.63 9.51 30.20
C ASN A 245 7.90 9.60 31.06
N ARG A 246 8.17 8.59 31.89
CA ARG A 246 9.35 8.55 32.78
C ARG A 246 10.66 8.67 31.96
N TYR A 247 10.72 8.02 30.81
CA TYR A 247 11.89 8.01 29.94
C TYR A 247 11.85 9.06 28.83
N ASN A 248 10.80 9.91 28.79
CA ASN A 248 10.57 10.89 27.70
C ASN A 248 10.57 10.26 26.29
N ASN A 249 9.98 9.08 26.15
CA ASN A 249 9.96 8.25 24.94
C ASN A 249 8.65 8.40 24.17
N LYS A 250 8.29 9.63 23.80
CA LYS A 250 7.15 9.93 22.93
C LYS A 250 7.68 10.61 21.67
N PHE A 251 7.46 9.98 20.52
CA PHE A 251 8.00 10.46 19.25
C PHE A 251 6.88 10.66 18.24
N LEU A 252 6.74 11.90 17.78
CA LEU A 252 5.95 12.22 16.60
C LEU A 252 6.84 11.96 15.37
N LEU A 253 6.42 11.01 14.55
CA LEU A 253 7.17 10.66 13.34
C LEU A 253 7.00 11.80 12.30
N PRO A 254 8.09 12.30 11.71
CA PRO A 254 8.10 13.58 11.00
C PRO A 254 7.35 13.56 9.66
N ASP A 255 6.90 12.41 9.19
CA ASP A 255 6.30 12.27 7.88
C ASP A 255 4.95 11.56 7.95
N GLU A 256 4.00 12.03 7.13
CA GLU A 256 2.70 11.37 6.92
C GLU A 256 2.84 9.99 6.25
N THR A 257 4.04 9.64 5.78
CA THR A 257 4.31 8.38 5.06
C THR A 257 4.07 7.13 5.88
N ILE A 258 4.16 7.20 7.24
CA ILE A 258 3.95 6.02 8.09
C ILE A 258 2.53 5.44 7.96
N GLY A 259 1.55 6.26 7.59
CA GLY A 259 0.17 5.83 7.36
C GLY A 259 -0.13 5.41 5.92
N ARG A 260 0.83 5.56 5.00
CA ARG A 260 0.63 5.30 3.56
C ARG A 260 1.42 4.07 3.10
N PRO A 261 0.76 2.95 2.79
CA PRO A 261 1.44 1.73 2.34
C PRO A 261 1.96 1.86 0.89
N SER A 262 2.99 2.67 0.72
CA SER A 262 3.70 2.97 -0.53
C SER A 262 5.20 2.73 -0.38
N PRO A 263 6.02 2.81 -1.47
CA PRO A 263 7.46 2.68 -1.37
C PRO A 263 8.13 3.66 -0.40
N ARG A 264 7.54 4.86 -0.18
CA ARG A 264 8.03 5.83 0.81
C ARG A 264 7.98 5.33 2.26
N LEU A 265 7.24 4.26 2.52
CA LEU A 265 7.20 3.62 3.83
C LEU A 265 8.59 3.14 4.29
N ALA A 266 9.55 2.92 3.36
CA ALA A 266 10.95 2.65 3.70
C ALA A 266 11.60 3.80 4.49
N LEU A 267 11.26 5.06 4.18
CA LEU A 267 11.74 6.24 4.94
C LEU A 267 11.10 6.29 6.33
N ALA A 268 9.80 6.01 6.40
CA ALA A 268 9.11 5.92 7.69
C ALA A 268 9.69 4.81 8.58
N ALA A 269 10.08 3.67 8.00
CA ALA A 269 10.75 2.59 8.74
C ALA A 269 12.08 3.06 9.34
N GLN A 270 12.88 3.85 8.62
CA GLN A 270 14.10 4.44 9.17
C GLN A 270 13.81 5.37 10.34
N SER A 271 12.75 6.20 10.27
CA SER A 271 12.34 7.10 11.33
C SER A 271 11.87 6.33 12.59
N VAL A 272 11.12 5.23 12.42
CA VAL A 272 10.73 4.36 13.53
C VAL A 272 11.97 3.73 14.18
N CYS A 273 12.89 3.17 13.42
CA CYS A 273 14.12 2.59 13.95
C CYS A 273 14.93 3.62 14.73
N PHE A 274 15.07 4.84 14.21
CA PHE A 274 15.76 5.93 14.91
C PHE A 274 15.07 6.29 16.23
N ALA A 275 13.74 6.38 16.26
CA ALA A 275 12.98 6.65 17.47
C ALA A 275 13.18 5.56 18.54
N LEU A 276 13.17 4.27 18.13
CA LEU A 276 13.40 3.16 19.06
C LEU A 276 14.85 3.07 19.56
N GLU A 277 15.85 3.45 18.74
CA GLU A 277 17.24 3.58 19.18
C GLU A 277 17.38 4.69 20.23
N ALA A 278 16.77 5.86 19.99
CA ALA A 278 16.75 6.97 20.94
C ALA A 278 16.07 6.58 22.27
N ALA A 279 14.94 5.89 22.20
CA ALA A 279 14.22 5.42 23.36
C ALA A 279 15.08 4.47 24.23
N ARG A 280 15.78 3.51 23.61
CA ARG A 280 16.72 2.62 24.33
C ARG A 280 17.85 3.40 24.99
N SER A 281 18.33 4.50 24.37
CA SER A 281 19.35 5.35 24.98
C SER A 281 18.79 6.05 26.21
N ASN A 282 17.62 6.69 26.10
CA ASN A 282 16.99 7.40 27.21
C ASN A 282 16.77 6.48 28.42
N MET A 283 16.38 5.21 28.20
CA MET A 283 16.19 4.23 29.28
C MET A 283 17.51 3.84 29.95
N ARG A 284 18.60 3.70 29.19
CA ARG A 284 19.95 3.40 29.76
C ARG A 284 20.46 4.58 30.61
N ASP A 285 20.24 5.81 30.14
CA ASP A 285 20.73 7.03 30.81
C ASP A 285 19.96 7.32 32.13
N ALA A 286 18.75 6.76 32.25
CA ALA A 286 17.91 6.88 33.44
C ALA A 286 18.10 5.76 34.50
N SER A 287 18.85 4.69 34.15
CA SER A 287 19.13 3.52 35.01
C SER A 287 20.42 3.68 35.81
#